data_f18df1d9f564028fe532ea3df57452e2
#
_entry.id   f18df1d9f564028fe532ea3df57452e2
#
_cell.length_a   1.000
_cell.length_b   1.000
_cell.length_c   1.000
_cell.angle_alpha   90.00
_cell.angle_beta   90.00
_cell.angle_gamma   90.00
#
_symmetry.space_group_name_H-M   'P 1'
#
loop_
_entity.id
_entity.type
_entity.pdbx_description
1 polymer ?
#
loop_
_entity_poly.entity_id
_entity_poly.type
_entity_poly.pdbx_seq_one_letter_code
_entity_poly.pdbx_strand_id
1 'polypeptide(L)'
;MAASKNSSEHSPGAKKSPGSNHHEVFSASHASHLDSRFRRFFYRPDHLAERFIQPGDLVLDFGCGPGFFTREFAKRSGDTGRVFAVDVQPEMLRILEERLGPEGLMPRIRMHQCASDSINLPPEWNGRIDMACAIFVVHEVPDSKQLFREIHALLKPGGRVFFAEPLFIVRGDEFRNSLLNAQDVGFELVETTSLFIHRAAVLKKSA
;
A
#
# COMPACT_ATOMS: atom_id res chain seq x y z
N MET A 1 -23.82 -70.83 12.83
CA MET A 1 -24.93 -70.04 12.32
C MET A 1 -25.27 -68.98 13.32
N ALA A 2 -24.79 -67.74 13.15
CA ALA A 2 -25.28 -66.57 13.86
C ALA A 2 -24.77 -65.34 13.11
N ALA A 3 -25.69 -64.57 12.58
CA ALA A 3 -25.42 -63.36 11.83
C ALA A 3 -25.17 -62.21 12.82
N SER A 4 -24.06 -61.52 12.66
CA SER A 4 -23.74 -60.26 13.36
C SER A 4 -24.31 -59.07 12.58
N LYS A 5 -25.17 -58.29 13.24
CA LYS A 5 -25.70 -57.02 12.74
C LYS A 5 -24.72 -55.90 13.09
N ASN A 6 -24.29 -55.20 12.07
CA ASN A 6 -23.45 -54.02 12.17
C ASN A 6 -24.32 -52.79 12.42
N SER A 7 -24.12 -52.12 13.54
CA SER A 7 -24.77 -50.88 13.91
C SER A 7 -23.87 -49.71 13.52
N SER A 8 -24.34 -48.90 12.59
CA SER A 8 -23.70 -47.65 12.17
C SER A 8 -23.99 -46.53 13.19
N GLU A 9 -22.97 -46.10 13.91
CA GLU A 9 -23.05 -44.90 14.76
C GLU A 9 -22.83 -43.65 13.91
N HIS A 10 -23.82 -42.80 13.97
CA HIS A 10 -23.83 -41.47 13.36
C HIS A 10 -23.16 -40.49 14.34
N SER A 11 -22.00 -39.93 13.96
CA SER A 11 -21.37 -38.83 14.69
C SER A 11 -22.00 -37.48 14.28
N PRO A 12 -22.36 -36.60 15.22
CA PRO A 12 -22.94 -35.31 14.95
C PRO A 12 -21.87 -34.30 14.50
N GLY A 13 -22.22 -33.51 13.47
CA GLY A 13 -21.38 -32.56 12.82
C GLY A 13 -20.72 -31.53 13.71
N ALA A 14 -19.44 -31.32 13.47
CA ALA A 14 -18.68 -30.24 14.04
C ALA A 14 -19.18 -28.88 13.44
N LYS A 15 -19.65 -28.00 14.31
CA LYS A 15 -20.01 -26.63 14.00
C LYS A 15 -18.75 -25.89 13.59
N LYS A 16 -18.71 -25.38 12.35
CA LYS A 16 -17.70 -24.44 11.87
C LYS A 16 -17.79 -23.16 12.71
N SER A 17 -16.69 -22.76 13.30
CA SER A 17 -16.50 -21.46 13.94
C SER A 17 -16.57 -20.34 12.90
N PRO A 18 -17.16 -19.15 13.21
CA PRO A 18 -17.18 -18.05 12.25
C PRO A 18 -15.80 -17.42 12.11
N GLY A 19 -15.35 -17.37 10.88
CA GLY A 19 -14.45 -16.49 10.18
C GLY A 19 -13.37 -15.74 10.95
N SER A 20 -12.12 -16.22 10.86
CA SER A 20 -10.97 -15.32 10.84
C SER A 20 -10.98 -14.61 9.48
N ASN A 21 -11.20 -13.29 9.47
CA ASN A 21 -10.96 -12.45 8.30
C ASN A 21 -9.44 -12.44 8.05
N HIS A 22 -8.96 -13.40 7.25
CA HIS A 22 -7.65 -13.28 6.63
C HIS A 22 -7.78 -12.20 5.56
N HIS A 23 -7.19 -11.04 5.80
CA HIS A 23 -6.91 -10.08 4.73
C HIS A 23 -5.97 -10.77 3.74
N GLU A 24 -6.49 -11.17 2.59
CA GLU A 24 -5.68 -11.78 1.53
C GLU A 24 -4.83 -10.68 0.88
N VAL A 25 -3.53 -10.74 1.14
CA VAL A 25 -2.54 -9.92 0.46
C VAL A 25 -2.50 -10.32 -1.02
N PHE A 26 -2.44 -9.36 -1.93
CA PHE A 26 -2.44 -9.60 -3.37
C PHE A 26 -1.30 -10.55 -3.78
N SER A 27 -1.64 -11.63 -4.50
CA SER A 27 -0.66 -12.69 -4.83
C SER A 27 0.38 -12.22 -5.86
N ALA A 28 1.66 -12.48 -5.58
CA ALA A 28 2.78 -12.20 -6.49
C ALA A 28 2.65 -12.89 -7.86
N SER A 29 1.87 -13.97 -7.97
CA SER A 29 1.62 -14.67 -9.25
C SER A 29 0.93 -13.80 -10.31
N HIS A 30 0.26 -12.71 -9.90
CA HIS A 30 -0.39 -11.76 -10.82
C HIS A 30 0.45 -10.50 -11.11
N ALA A 31 1.69 -10.45 -10.61
CA ALA A 31 2.55 -9.27 -10.75
C ALA A 31 2.84 -8.88 -12.22
N SER A 32 2.90 -9.84 -13.13
CA SER A 32 3.12 -9.58 -14.57
C SER A 32 1.98 -8.79 -15.23
N HIS A 33 0.75 -8.91 -14.72
CA HIS A 33 -0.40 -8.16 -15.22
C HIS A 33 -0.48 -6.73 -14.65
N LEU A 34 0.31 -6.43 -13.59
CA LEU A 34 0.28 -5.15 -12.89
C LEU A 34 0.98 -4.01 -13.66
N ASP A 35 1.72 -4.29 -14.73
CA ASP A 35 2.41 -3.26 -15.54
C ASP A 35 2.01 -3.30 -17.02
N SER A 36 0.72 -3.45 -17.30
CA SER A 36 0.27 -3.35 -18.67
C SER A 36 0.25 -1.89 -19.13
N ARG A 37 0.50 -1.65 -20.45
CA ARG A 37 0.36 -0.31 -21.07
C ARG A 37 -1.02 0.29 -20.82
N PHE A 38 -2.06 -0.55 -20.68
CA PHE A 38 -3.41 -0.16 -20.31
C PHE A 38 -3.48 0.47 -18.92
N ARG A 39 -2.85 -0.12 -17.90
CA ARG A 39 -2.81 0.46 -16.55
C ARG A 39 -2.13 1.83 -16.55
N ARG A 40 -1.02 1.98 -17.28
CA ARG A 40 -0.32 3.26 -17.40
C ARG A 40 -1.19 4.33 -18.03
N PHE A 41 -2.01 3.99 -19.02
CA PHE A 41 -2.93 4.92 -19.66
C PHE A 41 -4.03 5.40 -18.71
N PHE A 42 -4.60 4.51 -17.89
CA PHE A 42 -5.69 4.86 -16.97
C PHE A 42 -5.20 5.51 -15.69
N TYR A 43 -4.17 4.97 -15.04
CA TYR A 43 -3.71 5.48 -13.75
C TYR A 43 -2.73 6.64 -13.86
N ARG A 44 -2.14 6.85 -15.02
CA ARG A 44 -1.22 7.95 -15.32
C ARG A 44 -0.22 8.22 -14.18
N PRO A 45 0.62 7.25 -13.83
CA PRO A 45 1.54 7.37 -12.70
C PRO A 45 2.54 8.53 -12.88
N ASP A 46 2.83 8.93 -14.15
CA ASP A 46 3.57 10.09 -14.52
C ASP A 46 2.92 11.39 -14.01
N HIS A 47 1.63 11.60 -14.28
CA HIS A 47 0.88 12.77 -13.81
C HIS A 47 0.75 12.80 -12.29
N LEU A 48 0.58 11.63 -11.65
CA LEU A 48 0.55 11.56 -10.19
C LEU A 48 1.89 12.04 -9.62
N ALA A 49 3.00 11.56 -10.19
CA ALA A 49 4.34 11.98 -9.80
C ALA A 49 4.55 13.48 -10.02
N GLU A 50 4.16 14.01 -11.19
CA GLU A 50 4.28 15.44 -11.50
C GLU A 50 3.49 16.33 -10.52
N ARG A 51 2.30 15.87 -10.11
CA ARG A 51 1.41 16.63 -9.22
C ARG A 51 1.93 16.69 -7.78
N PHE A 52 2.52 15.63 -7.29
CA PHE A 52 2.78 15.47 -5.85
C PHE A 52 4.24 15.44 -5.47
N ILE A 53 5.16 15.16 -6.40
CA ILE A 53 6.57 14.96 -6.11
C ILE A 53 7.40 16.06 -6.76
N GLN A 54 8.32 16.64 -5.99
CA GLN A 54 9.31 17.60 -6.47
C GLN A 54 10.69 16.94 -6.57
N PRO A 55 11.57 17.45 -7.46
CA PRO A 55 12.96 17.03 -7.47
C PRO A 55 13.59 17.22 -6.08
N GLY A 56 14.24 16.19 -5.58
CA GLY A 56 14.87 16.17 -4.25
C GLY A 56 13.99 15.62 -3.15
N ASP A 57 12.69 15.36 -3.38
CA ASP A 57 11.80 14.81 -2.36
C ASP A 57 12.23 13.41 -1.90
N LEU A 58 12.04 13.17 -0.60
CA LEU A 58 12.02 11.83 -0.02
C LEU A 58 10.58 11.32 -0.02
N VAL A 59 10.35 10.26 -0.77
CA VAL A 59 9.01 9.70 -1.03
C VAL A 59 8.88 8.32 -0.39
N LEU A 60 7.81 8.08 0.35
CA LEU A 60 7.41 6.75 0.80
C LEU A 60 6.37 6.19 -0.19
N ASP A 61 6.67 5.05 -0.79
CA ASP A 61 5.72 4.27 -1.60
C ASP A 61 5.38 2.99 -0.82
N PHE A 62 4.31 3.05 -0.04
CA PHE A 62 3.85 1.95 0.81
C PHE A 62 2.92 1.01 0.06
N GLY A 63 3.22 -0.28 0.08
CA GLY A 63 2.58 -1.29 -0.78
C GLY A 63 3.03 -1.11 -2.23
N CYS A 64 4.33 -0.91 -2.46
CA CYS A 64 4.89 -0.54 -3.75
C CYS A 64 4.69 -1.61 -4.84
N GLY A 65 4.40 -2.87 -4.44
CA GLY A 65 4.28 -3.99 -5.34
C GLY A 65 5.50 -4.11 -6.25
N PRO A 66 5.30 -4.48 -7.53
CA PRO A 66 6.40 -4.63 -8.49
C PRO A 66 6.87 -3.29 -9.09
N GLY A 67 6.65 -2.15 -8.41
CA GLY A 67 7.22 -0.85 -8.74
C GLY A 67 6.49 -0.03 -9.80
N PHE A 68 5.18 -0.24 -9.98
CA PHE A 68 4.41 0.48 -11.01
C PHE A 68 4.41 2.00 -10.81
N PHE A 69 4.17 2.47 -9.60
CA PHE A 69 4.22 3.88 -9.22
C PHE A 69 5.64 4.31 -8.85
N THR A 70 6.38 3.45 -8.12
CA THR A 70 7.77 3.67 -7.70
C THR A 70 8.64 4.17 -8.85
N ARG A 71 8.47 3.61 -10.05
CA ARG A 71 9.20 3.98 -11.26
C ARG A 71 9.11 5.48 -11.57
N GLU A 72 7.90 6.01 -11.63
CA GLU A 72 7.69 7.42 -11.97
C GLU A 72 8.04 8.33 -10.78
N PHE A 73 7.84 7.86 -9.55
CA PHE A 73 8.28 8.56 -8.35
C PHE A 73 9.82 8.72 -8.34
N ALA A 74 10.56 7.66 -8.65
CA ALA A 74 12.03 7.68 -8.73
C ALA A 74 12.55 8.56 -9.86
N LYS A 75 11.86 8.60 -11.02
CA LYS A 75 12.19 9.53 -12.09
C LYS A 75 11.99 10.97 -11.67
N ARG A 76 10.88 11.27 -11.01
CA ARG A 76 10.50 12.61 -10.63
C ARG A 76 11.32 13.18 -9.47
N SER A 77 11.59 12.36 -8.42
CA SER A 77 12.45 12.78 -7.31
C SER A 77 13.89 13.05 -7.72
N GLY A 78 14.36 12.42 -8.80
CA GLY A 78 15.68 12.70 -9.39
C GLY A 78 16.86 12.19 -8.53
N ASP A 79 18.06 12.65 -8.85
CA ASP A 79 19.30 12.14 -8.25
C ASP A 79 19.49 12.58 -6.80
N THR A 80 18.91 13.70 -6.41
CA THR A 80 18.99 14.26 -5.05
C THR A 80 17.87 13.77 -4.14
N GLY A 81 16.79 13.22 -4.73
CA GLY A 81 15.69 12.61 -3.99
C GLY A 81 15.86 11.11 -3.76
N ARG A 82 14.88 10.50 -3.11
CA ARG A 82 14.86 9.05 -2.84
C ARG A 82 13.44 8.54 -2.71
N VAL A 83 13.19 7.34 -3.22
CA VAL A 83 11.94 6.61 -2.98
C VAL A 83 12.21 5.44 -2.04
N PHE A 84 11.49 5.39 -0.93
CA PHE A 84 11.42 4.23 -0.05
C PHE A 84 10.29 3.34 -0.55
N ALA A 85 10.66 2.31 -1.30
CA ALA A 85 9.74 1.32 -1.84
C ALA A 85 9.52 0.23 -0.78
N VAL A 86 8.35 0.23 -0.17
CA VAL A 86 8.01 -0.63 0.98
C VAL A 86 6.93 -1.62 0.60
N ASP A 87 7.19 -2.90 0.85
CA ASP A 87 6.21 -3.97 0.64
C ASP A 87 6.41 -5.09 1.66
N VAL A 88 5.35 -5.80 2.02
CA VAL A 88 5.42 -6.95 2.92
C VAL A 88 5.95 -8.19 2.21
N GLN A 89 5.76 -8.28 0.89
CA GLN A 89 6.16 -9.42 0.09
C GLN A 89 7.57 -9.22 -0.49
N PRO A 90 8.58 -10.01 -0.07
CA PRO A 90 9.94 -9.90 -0.60
C PRO A 90 10.00 -10.19 -2.10
N GLU A 91 9.07 -11.02 -2.60
CA GLU A 91 8.96 -11.32 -4.03
C GLU A 91 8.57 -10.08 -4.86
N MET A 92 7.72 -9.20 -4.34
CA MET A 92 7.38 -7.93 -5.01
C MET A 92 8.59 -7.02 -5.13
N LEU A 93 9.39 -6.92 -4.07
CA LEU A 93 10.64 -6.15 -4.08
C LEU A 93 11.66 -6.73 -5.07
N ARG A 94 11.78 -8.06 -5.14
CA ARG A 94 12.62 -8.72 -6.13
C ARG A 94 12.19 -8.39 -7.57
N ILE A 95 10.89 -8.47 -7.86
CA ILE A 95 10.36 -8.13 -9.19
C ILE A 95 10.58 -6.63 -9.49
N LEU A 96 10.42 -5.75 -8.50
CA LEU A 96 10.70 -4.33 -8.64
C LEU A 96 12.15 -4.10 -9.07
N GLU A 97 13.12 -4.75 -8.39
CA GLU A 97 14.55 -4.64 -8.71
C GLU A 97 14.85 -5.12 -10.12
N GLU A 98 14.32 -6.28 -10.51
CA GLU A 98 14.49 -6.84 -11.85
C GLU A 98 13.95 -5.94 -12.96
N ARG A 99 12.86 -5.22 -12.69
CA ARG A 99 12.21 -4.33 -13.66
C ARG A 99 12.88 -2.96 -13.75
N LEU A 100 13.25 -2.39 -12.62
CA LEU A 100 13.77 -1.02 -12.57
C LEU A 100 15.29 -0.93 -12.62
N GLY A 101 16.00 -2.04 -12.36
CA GLY A 101 17.45 -2.14 -12.50
C GLY A 101 17.96 -1.80 -13.89
N PRO A 102 17.44 -2.42 -14.98
CA PRO A 102 17.82 -2.08 -16.34
C PRO A 102 17.53 -0.62 -16.76
N GLU A 103 16.61 0.05 -16.06
CA GLU A 103 16.30 1.47 -16.29
C GLU A 103 17.26 2.43 -15.56
N GLY A 104 18.20 1.92 -14.77
CA GLY A 104 19.14 2.72 -13.99
C GLY A 104 18.51 3.48 -12.82
N LEU A 105 17.34 3.05 -12.33
CA LEU A 105 16.59 3.73 -11.29
C LEU A 105 16.96 3.30 -9.86
N MET A 106 17.62 2.15 -9.69
CA MET A 106 17.93 1.60 -8.36
C MET A 106 18.75 2.55 -7.46
N PRO A 107 19.67 3.38 -7.97
CA PRO A 107 20.34 4.38 -7.13
C PRO A 107 19.41 5.39 -6.45
N ARG A 108 18.19 5.56 -6.97
CA ARG A 108 17.15 6.47 -6.43
C ARG A 108 16.11 5.75 -5.57
N ILE A 109 16.20 4.43 -5.45
CA ILE A 109 15.22 3.59 -4.74
C ILE A 109 15.90 2.91 -3.55
N ARG A 110 15.26 2.95 -2.40
CA ARG A 110 15.61 2.17 -1.23
C ARG A 110 14.48 1.20 -0.95
N MET A 111 14.72 -0.07 -1.21
CA MET A 111 13.76 -1.13 -0.93
C MET A 111 13.76 -1.48 0.55
N HIS A 112 12.58 -1.72 1.11
CA HIS A 112 12.41 -2.13 2.49
C HIS A 112 11.27 -3.14 2.61
N GLN A 113 11.56 -4.31 3.17
CA GLN A 113 10.52 -5.28 3.51
C GLN A 113 9.95 -4.92 4.87
N CYS A 114 8.65 -4.61 4.89
CA CYS A 114 7.93 -4.30 6.13
C CYS A 114 7.32 -5.55 6.77
N ALA A 115 6.81 -5.40 8.00
CA ALA A 115 5.94 -6.38 8.61
C ALA A 115 4.47 -6.17 8.15
N SER A 116 3.60 -7.15 8.39
CA SER A 116 2.18 -7.06 8.02
C SER A 116 1.42 -6.00 8.82
N ASP A 117 1.93 -5.62 9.99
CA ASP A 117 1.31 -4.70 10.95
C ASP A 117 2.13 -3.43 11.20
N SER A 118 3.28 -3.27 10.55
CA SER A 118 4.17 -2.11 10.75
C SER A 118 5.03 -1.85 9.51
N ILE A 119 5.19 -0.55 9.16
CA ILE A 119 6.15 -0.10 8.14
C ILE A 119 7.58 -0.43 8.57
N ASN A 120 7.86 -0.30 9.86
CA ASN A 120 9.15 -0.64 10.49
C ASN A 120 10.38 -0.01 9.82
N LEU A 121 10.23 1.20 9.26
CA LEU A 121 11.39 1.97 8.79
C LEU A 121 12.22 2.43 10.01
N PRO A 122 13.56 2.47 9.88
CA PRO A 122 14.43 2.95 10.94
C PRO A 122 14.06 4.35 11.45
N PRO A 123 14.16 4.62 12.77
CA PRO A 123 13.71 5.88 13.38
C PRO A 123 14.40 7.15 12.85
N GLU A 124 15.59 7.01 12.24
CA GLU A 124 16.28 8.13 11.61
C GLU A 124 15.51 8.75 10.44
N TRP A 125 14.47 8.09 9.94
CA TRP A 125 13.60 8.60 8.87
C TRP A 125 12.39 9.36 9.41
N ASN A 126 12.18 9.39 10.72
CA ASN A 126 11.10 10.17 11.32
C ASN A 126 11.27 11.65 11.01
N GLY A 127 10.18 12.29 10.58
CA GLY A 127 10.16 13.70 10.24
C GLY A 127 10.95 14.06 8.97
N ARG A 128 11.27 13.10 8.09
CA ARG A 128 12.09 13.35 6.90
C ARG A 128 11.38 13.18 5.57
N ILE A 129 10.30 12.43 5.53
CA ILE A 129 9.55 12.13 4.30
C ILE A 129 8.74 13.35 3.88
N ASP A 130 8.83 13.75 2.61
CA ASP A 130 8.09 14.87 2.03
C ASP A 130 6.69 14.42 1.58
N MET A 131 6.62 13.25 0.96
CA MET A 131 5.40 12.70 0.39
C MET A 131 5.28 11.21 0.68
N ALA A 132 4.13 10.75 1.14
CA ALA A 132 3.79 9.33 1.23
C ALA A 132 2.68 8.99 0.24
N CYS A 133 2.80 7.84 -0.41
CA CYS A 133 1.78 7.26 -1.28
C CYS A 133 1.40 5.88 -0.75
N ALA A 134 0.09 5.62 -0.60
CA ALA A 134 -0.48 4.33 -0.25
C ALA A 134 -1.61 4.03 -1.25
N ILE A 135 -1.28 3.32 -2.34
CA ILE A 135 -2.17 3.15 -3.47
C ILE A 135 -2.64 1.71 -3.55
N PHE A 136 -3.91 1.48 -3.28
CA PHE A 136 -4.57 0.17 -3.28
C PHE A 136 -4.00 -0.82 -2.24
N VAL A 137 -3.67 -0.31 -1.05
CA VAL A 137 -3.00 -1.11 0.00
C VAL A 137 -3.59 -0.89 1.40
N VAL A 138 -4.25 0.24 1.69
CA VAL A 138 -4.74 0.54 3.05
C VAL A 138 -5.78 -0.47 3.52
N HIS A 139 -6.57 -1.03 2.60
CA HIS A 139 -7.55 -2.08 2.91
C HIS A 139 -6.93 -3.46 3.23
N GLU A 140 -5.65 -3.65 2.91
CA GLU A 140 -4.93 -4.91 3.18
C GLU A 140 -4.26 -4.92 4.57
N VAL A 141 -4.15 -3.75 5.23
CA VAL A 141 -3.51 -3.68 6.54
C VAL A 141 -4.49 -4.02 7.68
N PRO A 142 -4.04 -4.68 8.75
CA PRO A 142 -4.90 -5.04 9.88
C PRO A 142 -5.46 -3.83 10.64
N ASP A 143 -4.68 -2.75 10.75
CA ASP A 143 -5.02 -1.51 11.47
C ASP A 143 -4.58 -0.29 10.67
N SER A 144 -5.52 0.32 9.93
CA SER A 144 -5.25 1.53 9.15
C SER A 144 -4.91 2.74 10.04
N LYS A 145 -5.40 2.80 11.28
CA LYS A 145 -5.05 3.87 12.22
C LYS A 145 -3.59 3.78 12.64
N GLN A 146 -3.09 2.57 12.88
CA GLN A 146 -1.68 2.34 13.18
C GLN A 146 -0.80 2.69 11.97
N LEU A 147 -1.18 2.28 10.76
CA LEU A 147 -0.49 2.65 9.54
C LEU A 147 -0.37 4.18 9.40
N PHE A 148 -1.47 4.92 9.58
CA PHE A 148 -1.45 6.39 9.50
C PHE A 148 -0.60 7.03 10.61
N ARG A 149 -0.52 6.45 11.82
CA ARG A 149 0.42 6.92 12.87
C ARG A 149 1.88 6.80 12.43
N GLU A 150 2.25 5.67 11.83
CA GLU A 150 3.62 5.46 11.36
C GLU A 150 3.96 6.38 10.19
N ILE A 151 3.05 6.54 9.22
CA ILE A 151 3.22 7.52 8.13
C ILE A 151 3.35 8.93 8.70
N HIS A 152 2.51 9.30 9.67
CA HIS A 152 2.58 10.60 10.30
C HIS A 152 3.92 10.83 11.00
N ALA A 153 4.46 9.83 11.69
CA ALA A 153 5.78 9.94 12.33
C ALA A 153 6.90 10.14 11.30
N LEU A 154 6.83 9.49 10.15
CA LEU A 154 7.83 9.58 9.08
C LEU A 154 7.79 10.93 8.35
N LEU A 155 6.61 11.54 8.22
CA LEU A 155 6.43 12.77 7.45
C LEU A 155 7.01 13.99 8.16
N LYS A 156 7.59 14.91 7.38
CA LYS A 156 7.92 16.27 7.81
C LYS A 156 6.65 17.03 8.22
N PRO A 157 6.75 18.07 9.08
CA PRO A 157 5.69 19.07 9.21
C PRO A 157 5.30 19.61 7.82
N GLY A 158 4.00 19.62 7.52
CA GLY A 158 3.50 20.00 6.20
C GLY A 158 3.64 18.93 5.10
N GLY A 159 4.25 17.79 5.38
CA GLY A 159 4.32 16.63 4.48
C GLY A 159 2.93 16.08 4.16
N ARG A 160 2.80 15.44 3.01
CA ARG A 160 1.50 15.01 2.47
C ARG A 160 1.41 13.51 2.29
N VAL A 161 0.18 13.02 2.32
CA VAL A 161 -0.17 11.63 1.94
C VAL A 161 -1.14 11.67 0.78
N PHE A 162 -0.88 10.90 -0.25
CA PHE A 162 -1.87 10.50 -1.24
C PHE A 162 -2.22 9.04 -0.99
N PHE A 163 -3.49 8.75 -0.70
CA PHE A 163 -3.93 7.37 -0.68
C PHE A 163 -5.16 7.17 -1.57
N ALA A 164 -5.23 5.99 -2.19
CA ALA A 164 -6.31 5.62 -3.08
C ALA A 164 -6.75 4.19 -2.82
N GLU A 165 -8.07 3.94 -2.90
CA GLU A 165 -8.66 2.64 -2.64
C GLU A 165 -9.53 2.16 -3.80
N PRO A 166 -9.48 0.84 -4.14
CA PRO A 166 -10.20 0.30 -5.28
C PRO A 166 -11.72 0.38 -5.06
N LEU A 167 -12.43 1.01 -6.00
CA LEU A 167 -13.88 1.25 -5.92
C LEU A 167 -14.70 -0.04 -5.73
N PHE A 168 -14.25 -1.15 -6.32
CA PHE A 168 -14.99 -2.42 -6.32
C PHE A 168 -14.61 -3.35 -5.16
N ILE A 169 -13.57 -3.01 -4.40
CA ILE A 169 -13.10 -3.78 -3.24
C ILE A 169 -13.48 -3.05 -1.96
N VAL A 170 -13.21 -1.74 -1.89
CA VAL A 170 -13.42 -0.91 -0.71
C VAL A 170 -14.71 -0.13 -0.84
N ARG A 171 -15.62 -0.34 0.10
CA ARG A 171 -16.89 0.38 0.17
C ARG A 171 -16.68 1.85 0.58
N GLY A 172 -17.67 2.69 0.30
CA GLY A 172 -17.58 4.12 0.60
C GLY A 172 -17.50 4.45 2.10
N ASP A 173 -18.12 3.63 2.94
CA ASP A 173 -18.04 3.72 4.39
C ASP A 173 -16.67 3.30 4.92
N GLU A 174 -16.06 2.26 4.38
CA GLU A 174 -14.70 1.80 4.73
C GLU A 174 -13.66 2.86 4.35
N PHE A 175 -13.75 3.43 3.15
CA PHE A 175 -12.89 4.54 2.75
C PHE A 175 -13.04 5.75 3.68
N ARG A 176 -14.27 6.09 4.08
CA ARG A 176 -14.53 7.16 5.05
C ARG A 176 -13.95 6.85 6.42
N ASN A 177 -14.04 5.62 6.88
CA ASN A 177 -13.43 5.19 8.14
C ASN A 177 -11.90 5.33 8.11
N SER A 178 -11.25 4.99 6.98
CA SER A 178 -9.82 5.23 6.80
C SER A 178 -9.47 6.72 6.87
N LEU A 179 -10.30 7.61 6.29
CA LEU A 179 -10.14 9.06 6.43
C LEU A 179 -10.26 9.52 7.89
N LEU A 180 -11.26 9.04 8.61
CA LEU A 180 -11.45 9.37 10.04
C LEU A 180 -10.26 8.88 10.87
N ASN A 181 -9.77 7.67 10.62
CA ASN A 181 -8.58 7.15 11.30
C ASN A 181 -7.34 8.01 11.06
N ALA A 182 -7.17 8.53 9.83
CA ALA A 182 -6.08 9.44 9.52
C ALA A 182 -6.24 10.79 10.22
N GLN A 183 -7.46 11.36 10.24
CA GLN A 183 -7.75 12.61 10.94
C GLN A 183 -7.55 12.48 12.46
N ASP A 184 -7.94 11.38 13.07
CA ASP A 184 -7.72 11.07 14.49
C ASP A 184 -6.23 11.03 14.87
N VAL A 185 -5.36 10.75 13.90
CA VAL A 185 -3.89 10.72 14.08
C VAL A 185 -3.26 12.11 13.90
N GLY A 186 -4.00 13.09 13.42
CA GLY A 186 -3.53 14.46 13.25
C GLY A 186 -3.31 14.88 11.80
N PHE A 187 -3.85 14.15 10.84
CA PHE A 187 -3.87 14.61 9.45
C PHE A 187 -5.05 15.55 9.19
N GLU A 188 -4.80 16.56 8.39
CA GLU A 188 -5.84 17.40 7.78
C GLU A 188 -6.22 16.82 6.41
N LEU A 189 -7.51 16.68 6.14
CA LEU A 189 -7.99 16.35 4.80
C LEU A 189 -7.90 17.60 3.91
N VAL A 190 -7.02 17.55 2.92
CA VAL A 190 -6.83 18.64 1.95
C VAL A 190 -7.89 18.57 0.85
N GLU A 191 -8.06 17.37 0.27
CA GLU A 191 -9.06 17.14 -0.77
C GLU A 191 -9.46 15.66 -0.85
N THR A 192 -10.68 15.40 -1.30
CA THR A 192 -11.08 14.13 -1.85
C THR A 192 -11.01 14.21 -3.37
N THR A 193 -10.44 13.19 -4.00
CA THR A 193 -10.21 13.16 -5.44
C THR A 193 -10.40 11.73 -5.97
N SER A 194 -9.93 11.46 -7.15
CA SER A 194 -9.96 10.12 -7.73
C SER A 194 -8.63 9.77 -8.40
N LEU A 195 -8.28 8.49 -8.36
CA LEU A 195 -7.27 7.90 -9.21
C LEU A 195 -7.99 7.05 -10.26
N PHE A 196 -8.18 7.60 -11.46
CA PHE A 196 -9.10 7.08 -12.47
C PHE A 196 -10.54 7.02 -11.91
N ILE A 197 -11.13 5.82 -11.73
CA ILE A 197 -12.47 5.64 -11.14
C ILE A 197 -12.42 5.37 -9.63
N HIS A 198 -11.24 5.21 -9.05
CA HIS A 198 -11.05 4.82 -7.66
C HIS A 198 -11.07 6.02 -6.73
N ARG A 199 -11.56 5.81 -5.48
CA ARG A 199 -11.58 6.86 -4.47
C ARG A 199 -10.16 7.19 -4.03
N ALA A 200 -9.86 8.46 -3.93
CA ALA A 200 -8.58 8.92 -3.43
C ALA A 200 -8.74 10.15 -2.53
N ALA A 201 -7.73 10.40 -1.72
CA ALA A 201 -7.65 11.58 -0.88
C ALA A 201 -6.20 12.07 -0.75
N VAL A 202 -6.07 13.37 -0.53
CA VAL A 202 -4.82 14.00 -0.12
C VAL A 202 -4.98 14.47 1.31
N LEU A 203 -4.07 14.02 2.14
CA LEU A 203 -3.95 14.42 3.54
C LEU A 203 -2.67 15.23 3.73
N LYS A 204 -2.63 16.05 4.76
CA LYS A 204 -1.47 16.84 5.13
C LYS A 204 -1.21 16.71 6.62
N LYS A 205 0.06 16.51 7.00
CA LYS A 205 0.48 16.63 8.40
C LYS A 205 0.51 18.09 8.78
N SER A 206 -0.16 18.45 9.86
CA SER A 206 -0.09 19.83 10.42
C SER A 206 1.35 20.24 10.74
N ALA A 207 1.59 21.53 10.68
CA ALA A 207 2.91 22.11 10.93
C ALA A 207 3.32 21.97 12.40
#